data_fa817087b09a4df7d1e326804de5014a
#
_entry.id   fa817087b09a4df7d1e326804de5014a
#
_cell.length_a   1.000
_cell.length_b   1.000
_cell.length_c   1.000
_cell.angle_alpha   90.00
_cell.angle_beta   90.00
_cell.angle_gamma   90.00
#
_symmetry.space_group_name_H-M   'P 1'
#
loop_
_entity.id
_entity.type
_entity.pdbx_description
1 polymer ?
#
loop_
_entity_poly.entity_id
_entity_poly.type
_entity_poly.pdbx_seq_one_letter_code
_entity_poly.pdbx_strand_id
1 'polypeptide(L)'
;MIYYIKGKIVEKSPTRIVIEKEGIGYILDISLLTSENIGNVGDEVKLYTILKISDEDIILYGFSSSYERDFFLLLISVPGVGPRIALRILSGSSVEEIYN
;
A
#
# COMPACT_ATOMS: atom_id res chain seq x y z
N MET A 1 -4.49 -13.72 8.34
CA MET A 1 -3.84 -12.50 7.79
C MET A 1 -3.76 -12.60 6.27
N ILE A 2 -4.07 -11.53 5.57
CA ILE A 2 -3.96 -11.48 4.11
C ILE A 2 -2.53 -11.05 3.76
N TYR A 3 -1.77 -11.93 3.12
CA TYR A 3 -0.37 -11.64 2.79
C TYR A 3 -0.22 -11.00 1.41
N TYR A 4 -1.01 -11.43 0.46
CA TYR A 4 -1.03 -10.81 -0.87
C TYR A 4 -2.40 -10.98 -1.52
N ILE A 5 -2.67 -10.12 -2.50
CA ILE A 5 -3.84 -10.22 -3.37
C ILE A 5 -3.35 -10.17 -4.81
N LYS A 6 -3.85 -11.09 -5.62
CA LYS A 6 -3.60 -11.10 -7.05
C LYS A 6 -4.92 -10.94 -7.79
N GLY A 7 -5.00 -9.94 -8.64
CA GLY A 7 -6.22 -9.66 -9.38
C GLY A 7 -6.03 -8.57 -10.40
N LYS A 8 -7.15 -8.09 -10.93
CA LYS A 8 -7.18 -7.11 -12.01
C LYS A 8 -7.37 -5.71 -11.45
N ILE A 9 -6.57 -4.76 -11.91
CA ILE A 9 -6.73 -3.36 -11.53
C ILE A 9 -7.98 -2.81 -12.22
N VAL A 10 -8.94 -2.33 -11.42
CA VAL A 10 -10.17 -1.74 -11.96
C VAL A 10 -10.24 -0.23 -11.71
N GLU A 11 -9.55 0.28 -10.69
CA GLU A 11 -9.39 1.70 -10.44
C GLU A 11 -8.00 1.96 -9.87
N LYS A 12 -7.44 3.14 -10.18
CA LYS A 12 -6.10 3.49 -9.73
C LYS A 12 -5.96 5.00 -9.56
N SER A 13 -5.38 5.40 -8.44
CA SER A 13 -4.96 6.78 -8.17
C SER A 13 -3.55 6.76 -7.57
N PRO A 14 -2.93 7.93 -7.35
CA PRO A 14 -1.61 7.95 -6.72
C PRO A 14 -1.55 7.36 -5.30
N THR A 15 -2.70 7.31 -4.60
CA THR A 15 -2.74 6.89 -3.21
C THR A 15 -3.58 5.64 -2.96
N ARG A 16 -4.29 5.16 -3.98
CA ARG A 16 -5.25 4.08 -3.80
C ARG A 16 -5.44 3.27 -5.06
N ILE A 17 -5.72 1.99 -4.90
CA ILE A 17 -6.01 1.08 -5.99
C ILE A 17 -7.20 0.20 -5.62
N VAL A 18 -7.99 -0.16 -6.61
CA VAL A 18 -9.02 -1.18 -6.46
C VAL A 18 -8.65 -2.37 -7.33
N ILE A 19 -8.57 -3.53 -6.69
CA ILE A 19 -8.28 -4.79 -7.36
C ILE A 19 -9.52 -5.67 -7.31
N GLU A 20 -9.92 -6.20 -8.44
CA GLU A 20 -11.02 -7.14 -8.52
C GLU A 20 -10.50 -8.57 -8.64
N LYS A 21 -11.02 -9.44 -7.79
CA LYS A 21 -10.76 -10.86 -7.83
C LYS A 21 -12.07 -11.60 -7.58
N GLU A 22 -12.45 -12.44 -8.52
CA GLU A 22 -13.65 -13.28 -8.40
C GLU A 22 -14.92 -12.49 -8.07
N GLY A 23 -15.06 -11.32 -8.69
CA GLY A 23 -16.22 -10.46 -8.50
C GLY A 23 -16.20 -9.60 -7.25
N ILE A 24 -15.11 -9.63 -6.46
CA ILE A 24 -14.97 -8.82 -5.28
C ILE A 24 -13.94 -7.72 -5.54
N GLY A 25 -14.31 -6.47 -5.27
CA GLY A 25 -13.39 -5.33 -5.35
C GLY A 25 -12.76 -5.05 -4.01
N TYR A 26 -11.43 -5.05 -3.96
CA TYR A 26 -10.65 -4.74 -2.76
C TYR A 26 -10.03 -3.37 -2.93
N ILE A 27 -10.23 -2.49 -1.95
CA ILE A 27 -9.60 -1.17 -1.93
C ILE A 27 -8.33 -1.28 -1.11
N LEU A 28 -7.20 -0.86 -1.69
CA LEU A 28 -5.92 -0.84 -1.01
C LEU A 28 -5.34 0.56 -1.03
N ASP A 29 -4.83 1.01 0.12
CA ASP A 29 -4.04 2.23 0.20
C ASP A 29 -2.60 1.88 -0.19
N ILE A 30 -1.99 2.70 -1.04
CA ILE A 30 -0.66 2.44 -1.61
C ILE A 30 0.20 3.69 -1.58
N SER A 31 1.51 3.49 -1.69
CA SER A 31 2.44 4.59 -1.88
C SER A 31 2.42 5.06 -3.34
N LEU A 32 2.90 6.28 -3.58
CA LEU A 32 3.08 6.77 -4.95
C LEU A 32 4.03 5.87 -5.73
N LEU A 33 5.09 5.39 -5.08
CA LEU A 33 6.05 4.49 -5.71
C LEU A 33 5.37 3.21 -6.19
N THR A 34 4.55 2.60 -5.34
CA THR A 34 3.77 1.42 -5.73
C THR A 34 2.85 1.75 -6.90
N SER A 35 2.14 2.88 -6.83
CA SER A 35 1.23 3.29 -7.90
C SER A 35 1.95 3.40 -9.25
N GLU A 36 3.15 3.93 -9.26
CA GLU A 36 3.93 4.10 -10.49
C GLU A 36 4.47 2.79 -11.06
N ASN A 37 4.62 1.75 -10.22
CA ASN A 37 5.30 0.51 -10.60
C ASN A 37 4.38 -0.67 -10.91
N ILE A 38 3.07 -0.55 -10.73
CA ILE A 38 2.18 -1.70 -10.79
C ILE A 38 1.36 -1.83 -12.07
N GLY A 39 1.57 -0.98 -13.04
CA GLY A 39 0.81 -1.02 -14.29
C GLY A 39 -0.45 -0.19 -14.25
N ASN A 40 -1.38 -0.47 -15.14
CA ASN A 40 -2.55 0.35 -15.41
C ASN A 40 -3.86 -0.40 -15.22
N VAL A 41 -4.97 0.34 -15.22
CA VAL A 41 -6.30 -0.26 -15.21
C VAL A 41 -6.42 -1.30 -16.33
N GLY A 42 -6.90 -2.48 -15.97
CA GLY A 42 -7.01 -3.62 -16.86
C GLY A 42 -5.90 -4.66 -16.72
N ASP A 43 -4.78 -4.28 -16.13
CA ASP A 43 -3.66 -5.20 -15.94
C ASP A 43 -3.85 -6.10 -14.72
N GLU A 44 -3.29 -7.30 -14.79
CA GLU A 44 -3.17 -8.19 -13.64
C GLU A 44 -2.02 -7.70 -12.76
N VAL A 45 -2.22 -7.77 -11.47
CA VAL A 45 -1.20 -7.37 -10.51
C VAL A 45 -1.23 -8.26 -9.29
N LYS A 46 -0.07 -8.43 -8.65
CA LYS A 46 0.04 -9.05 -7.34
C LYS A 46 0.57 -8.00 -6.39
N LEU A 47 -0.18 -7.70 -5.35
CA LEU A 47 0.24 -6.77 -4.31
C LEU A 47 0.38 -7.51 -2.99
N TYR A 48 1.49 -7.29 -2.31
CA TYR A 48 1.68 -7.75 -0.94
C TYR A 48 0.92 -6.83 -0.02
N THR A 49 0.30 -7.38 1.02
CA THR A 49 -0.68 -6.62 1.80
C THR A 49 -0.39 -6.64 3.28
N ILE A 50 -0.90 -5.62 3.95
CA ILE A 50 -0.99 -5.54 5.40
C ILE A 50 -2.41 -5.08 5.71
N LEU A 51 -3.10 -5.88 6.53
CA LEU A 51 -4.43 -5.51 7.03
C LEU A 51 -4.27 -4.89 8.40
N LYS A 52 -4.72 -3.65 8.56
CA LYS A 52 -4.66 -2.93 9.81
C LYS A 52 -6.07 -2.69 10.32
N ILE A 53 -6.34 -3.21 11.52
CA ILE A 53 -7.64 -3.08 12.17
C ILE A 53 -7.48 -2.19 13.39
N SER A 54 -8.29 -1.12 13.44
CA SER A 54 -8.37 -0.25 14.60
C SER A 54 -9.82 -0.12 15.03
N ASP A 55 -10.09 0.60 16.11
CA ASP A 55 -11.46 0.82 16.59
C ASP A 55 -12.32 1.57 15.58
N GLU A 56 -11.70 2.37 14.73
CA GLU A 56 -12.41 3.24 13.78
C GLU A 56 -12.41 2.71 12.35
N ASP A 57 -11.36 1.97 11.97
CA ASP A 57 -11.12 1.60 10.57
C ASP A 57 -10.56 0.20 10.41
N ILE A 58 -10.85 -0.34 9.22
CA ILE A 58 -10.16 -1.52 8.70
C ILE A 58 -9.55 -1.06 7.38
N ILE A 59 -8.22 -1.04 7.31
CA ILE A 59 -7.51 -0.57 6.12
C ILE A 59 -6.60 -1.66 5.61
N LEU A 60 -6.69 -1.90 4.30
CA LEU A 60 -5.79 -2.81 3.61
C LEU A 60 -4.75 -1.98 2.86
N TYR A 61 -3.47 -2.21 3.16
CA TYR A 61 -2.36 -1.56 2.47
C TYR A 61 -1.77 -2.51 1.45
N GLY A 62 -1.37 -1.98 0.30
CA GLY A 62 -0.78 -2.76 -0.78
C GLY A 62 0.61 -2.28 -1.16
N PHE A 63 1.48 -3.22 -1.48
CA PHE A 63 2.88 -2.96 -1.81
C PHE A 63 3.29 -3.77 -3.03
N SER A 64 4.12 -3.18 -3.88
CA SER A 64 4.57 -3.84 -5.10
C SER A 64 5.55 -4.99 -4.86
N SER A 65 6.21 -5.02 -3.69
CA SER A 65 7.16 -6.06 -3.33
C SER A 65 7.05 -6.41 -1.86
N SER A 66 7.56 -7.59 -1.51
CA SER A 66 7.64 -7.99 -0.10
C SER A 66 8.62 -7.12 0.69
N TYR A 67 9.66 -6.61 0.03
CA TYR A 67 10.61 -5.68 0.63
C TYR A 67 9.93 -4.40 1.08
N GLU A 68 9.12 -3.81 0.21
CA GLU A 68 8.38 -2.59 0.52
C GLU A 68 7.41 -2.84 1.66
N ARG A 69 6.72 -3.97 1.64
CA ARG A 69 5.81 -4.37 2.71
C ARG A 69 6.54 -4.49 4.05
N ASP A 70 7.66 -5.18 4.07
CA ASP A 70 8.43 -5.39 5.30
C ASP A 70 9.03 -4.08 5.81
N PHE A 71 9.45 -3.21 4.90
CA PHE A 71 9.93 -1.87 5.25
C PHE A 71 8.83 -1.03 5.89
N PHE A 72 7.61 -1.11 5.36
CA PHE A 72 6.46 -0.43 5.96
C PHE A 72 6.23 -0.90 7.40
N LEU A 73 6.27 -2.21 7.63
CA LEU A 73 6.12 -2.76 8.99
C LEU A 73 7.21 -2.23 9.92
N LEU A 74 8.43 -2.17 9.44
CA LEU A 74 9.54 -1.63 10.22
C LEU A 74 9.32 -0.16 10.55
N LEU A 75 8.88 0.63 9.58
CA LEU A 75 8.64 2.06 9.77
C LEU A 75 7.56 2.33 10.81
N ILE A 76 6.44 1.62 10.74
CA ILE A 76 5.33 1.83 11.69
C ILE A 76 5.65 1.30 13.10
N SER A 77 6.73 0.52 13.25
CA SER A 77 7.19 0.11 14.58
C SER A 77 7.93 1.24 15.32
N VAL A 78 8.32 2.29 14.60
CA VAL A 78 9.02 3.44 15.19
C VAL A 78 7.99 4.35 15.87
N PRO A 79 8.19 4.72 17.15
CA PRO A 79 7.28 5.65 17.81
C PRO A 79 7.16 6.96 17.03
N GLY A 80 5.92 7.42 16.82
CA GLY A 80 5.64 8.64 16.06
C GLY A 80 5.52 8.45 14.56
N VAL A 81 5.80 7.26 14.03
CA VAL A 81 5.63 6.97 12.61
C VAL A 81 4.36 6.14 12.42
N GLY A 82 3.31 6.78 11.95
CA GLY A 82 2.07 6.08 11.60
C GLY A 82 2.07 5.64 10.15
N PRO A 83 1.01 4.93 9.73
CA PRO A 83 0.91 4.42 8.35
C PRO A 83 1.00 5.51 7.29
N ARG A 84 0.42 6.67 7.52
CA ARG A 84 0.44 7.77 6.55
C ARG A 84 1.86 8.30 6.32
N ILE A 85 2.62 8.46 7.41
CA ILE A 85 4.02 8.89 7.31
C ILE A 85 4.85 7.82 6.63
N ALA A 86 4.63 6.55 6.98
CA ALA A 86 5.34 5.43 6.38
C ALA A 86 5.11 5.36 4.85
N LEU A 87 3.86 5.54 4.40
CA LEU A 87 3.56 5.57 2.97
C LEU A 87 4.24 6.75 2.27
N ARG A 88 4.35 7.87 2.95
CA ARG A 88 5.04 9.05 2.42
C ARG A 88 6.54 8.79 2.26
N ILE A 89 7.15 8.11 3.21
CA ILE A 89 8.55 7.70 3.11
C ILE A 89 8.75 6.75 1.92
N LEU A 90 7.86 5.78 1.78
CA LEU A 90 7.90 4.84 0.67
C LEU A 90 7.59 5.50 -0.67
N SER A 91 6.99 6.69 -0.67
CA SER A 91 6.70 7.45 -1.89
C SER A 91 7.89 8.28 -2.35
N GLY A 92 9.06 8.11 -1.74
CA GLY A 92 10.29 8.77 -2.15
C GLY A 92 10.66 10.03 -1.40
N SER A 93 9.89 10.39 -0.37
CA SER A 93 10.29 11.50 0.52
C SER A 93 11.51 11.07 1.31
N SER A 94 12.55 11.90 1.30
CA SER A 94 13.74 11.61 2.10
C SER A 94 13.44 11.81 3.58
N VAL A 95 14.26 11.17 4.42
CA VAL A 95 14.17 11.38 5.87
C VAL A 95 14.36 12.87 6.20
N GLU A 96 15.25 13.55 5.47
CA GLU A 96 15.50 14.97 5.64
C GLU A 96 14.27 15.82 5.32
N GLU A 97 13.53 15.48 4.27
CA GLU A 97 12.30 16.18 3.90
C GLU A 97 11.22 16.04 4.98
N ILE A 98 11.20 14.91 5.68
CA ILE A 98 10.18 14.64 6.69
C ILE A 98 10.49 15.31 8.01
N TYR A 99 11.77 15.34 8.41
CA TYR A 99 12.18 15.87 9.70
C TYR A 99 12.73 17.30 9.65
N ASN A 100 12.88 17.86 8.48
CA ASN A 100 13.18 19.25 8.29
C ASN A 100 11.91 20.00 7.91
#